data_155894dc69b4165e89c082c477f85b81
#
_entry.id   155894dc69b4165e89c082c477f85b81
#
_cell.length_a   1.000
_cell.length_b   1.000
_cell.length_c   1.000
_cell.angle_alpha   90.00
_cell.angle_beta   90.00
_cell.angle_gamma   90.00
#
_symmetry.space_group_name_H-M   'P 1'
#
loop_
_entity.id
_entity.type
_entity.pdbx_description
1 polymer ?
#
loop_
_entity_poly.entity_id
_entity_poly.type
_entity_poly.pdbx_seq_one_letter_code
_entity_poly.pdbx_strand_id
1 'polypeptide(L)'
;MKDSHFTSDDISVDINTATQMFLEGKAAMFHGYPALMQEFQEQMDAELTRIPFFSQISDEAFINMTPSLNIAFNKELEKDQEKLDLAFDVLECMISKEGQTLIADGKGVISLNVDVPNMMEDVPGLEDEINNNSVYIRYSAQKSFDASLEAVHGLLSGEMDETQAYDAFRS
;
A
#
# COMPACT_ATOMS: atom_id res chain seq x y z
N MET A 1 -3.47 25.77 8.15
CA MET A 1 -3.10 24.72 9.12
C MET A 1 -3.30 25.06 10.59
N LYS A 2 -3.84 26.24 10.96
CA LYS A 2 -4.12 26.58 12.37
C LYS A 2 -5.14 25.65 13.06
N ASP A 3 -5.89 24.87 12.29
CA ASP A 3 -6.88 23.91 12.78
C ASP A 3 -6.49 22.45 12.46
N SER A 4 -5.21 22.19 12.15
CA SER A 4 -4.76 20.82 11.94
C SER A 4 -4.66 20.09 13.28
N HIS A 5 -5.17 18.88 13.33
CA HIS A 5 -5.02 17.98 14.48
C HIS A 5 -3.61 17.35 14.55
N PHE A 6 -2.72 17.71 13.63
CA PHE A 6 -1.33 17.25 13.59
C PHE A 6 -0.42 18.21 14.35
N THR A 7 0.51 17.65 15.09
CA THR A 7 1.54 18.38 15.84
C THR A 7 2.94 18.00 15.34
N SER A 8 3.96 18.79 15.72
CA SER A 8 5.35 18.46 15.38
C SER A 8 5.78 17.09 15.94
N ASP A 9 5.18 16.64 17.02
CA ASP A 9 5.49 15.36 17.64
C ASP A 9 5.02 14.18 16.79
N ASP A 10 3.96 14.37 15.98
CA ASP A 10 3.43 13.33 15.08
C ASP A 10 4.41 12.95 13.97
N ILE A 11 5.35 13.82 13.62
CA ILE A 11 6.42 13.54 12.64
C ILE A 11 7.34 12.41 13.08
N SER A 12 7.49 12.23 14.39
CA SER A 12 8.34 11.20 14.99
C SER A 12 7.69 9.83 15.13
N VAL A 13 6.38 9.73 14.84
CA VAL A 13 5.63 8.47 14.95
C VAL A 13 5.95 7.58 13.75
N ASP A 14 6.64 6.48 13.99
CA ASP A 14 6.90 5.45 12.99
C ASP A 14 5.69 4.50 12.85
N ILE A 15 5.74 3.64 11.83
CA ILE A 15 4.65 2.69 11.54
C ILE A 15 4.40 1.72 12.68
N ASN A 16 5.43 1.30 13.41
CA ASN A 16 5.28 0.36 14.54
C ASN A 16 4.56 1.04 15.70
N THR A 17 4.94 2.28 16.02
CA THR A 17 4.28 3.08 17.03
C THR A 17 2.82 3.36 16.66
N ALA A 18 2.55 3.73 15.41
CA ALA A 18 1.18 3.94 14.93
C ALA A 18 0.33 2.66 15.01
N THR A 19 0.91 1.51 14.64
CA THR A 19 0.27 0.20 14.78
C THR A 19 -0.10 -0.10 16.23
N GLN A 20 0.85 0.10 17.15
CA GLN A 20 0.62 -0.13 18.57
C GLN A 20 -0.47 0.80 19.14
N MET A 21 -0.46 2.06 18.73
CA MET A 21 -1.51 3.02 19.15
C MET A 21 -2.90 2.60 18.68
N PHE A 22 -3.01 2.06 17.47
CA PHE A 22 -4.27 1.55 16.94
C PHE A 22 -4.73 0.32 17.70
N LEU A 23 -3.86 -0.68 17.90
CA LEU A 23 -4.15 -1.91 18.66
C LEU A 23 -4.56 -1.62 20.12
N GLU A 24 -4.00 -0.59 20.74
CA GLU A 24 -4.35 -0.15 22.08
C GLU A 24 -5.62 0.73 22.14
N GLY A 25 -6.29 0.98 21.01
CA GLY A 25 -7.48 1.83 20.94
C GLY A 25 -7.20 3.33 21.13
N LYS A 26 -5.95 3.77 21.03
CA LYS A 26 -5.55 5.17 21.11
C LYS A 26 -5.76 5.94 19.81
N ALA A 27 -5.87 5.23 18.69
CA ALA A 27 -6.21 5.76 17.39
C ALA A 27 -7.48 5.09 16.88
N ALA A 28 -8.45 5.88 16.39
CA ALA A 28 -9.71 5.37 15.87
C ALA A 28 -9.60 4.84 14.43
N MET A 29 -8.57 5.22 13.70
CA MET A 29 -8.35 4.85 12.30
C MET A 29 -6.86 4.55 12.08
N PHE A 30 -6.61 3.59 11.18
CA PHE A 30 -5.26 3.22 10.76
C PHE A 30 -5.23 3.11 9.23
N HIS A 31 -4.21 3.68 8.62
CA HIS A 31 -3.96 3.53 7.19
C HIS A 31 -3.07 2.33 6.95
N GLY A 32 -3.62 1.30 6.32
CA GLY A 32 -2.91 0.06 6.05
C GLY A 32 -3.42 -0.66 4.81
N TYR A 33 -2.91 -1.83 4.58
CA TYR A 33 -3.35 -2.73 3.52
C TYR A 33 -4.29 -3.80 4.10
N PRO A 34 -5.16 -4.41 3.26
CA PRO A 34 -6.22 -5.32 3.74
C PRO A 34 -5.75 -6.48 4.61
N ALA A 35 -4.57 -7.06 4.33
CA ALA A 35 -4.04 -8.15 5.13
C ALA A 35 -3.84 -7.80 6.63
N LEU A 36 -3.54 -6.53 6.94
CA LEU A 36 -3.46 -6.08 8.34
C LEU A 36 -4.81 -6.08 9.05
N MET A 37 -5.91 -5.97 8.32
CA MET A 37 -7.24 -5.96 8.93
C MET A 37 -7.53 -7.28 9.66
N GLN A 38 -7.20 -8.42 9.04
CA GLN A 38 -7.35 -9.73 9.68
C GLN A 38 -6.45 -9.87 10.90
N GLU A 39 -5.17 -9.48 10.79
CA GLU A 39 -4.22 -9.50 11.89
C GLU A 39 -4.70 -8.65 13.08
N PHE A 40 -5.20 -7.45 12.82
CA PHE A 40 -5.73 -6.57 13.87
C PHE A 40 -7.03 -7.10 14.46
N GLN A 41 -7.91 -7.68 13.66
CA GLN A 41 -9.16 -8.29 14.14
C GLN A 41 -8.90 -9.43 15.13
N GLU A 42 -7.83 -10.20 14.94
CA GLU A 42 -7.43 -11.27 15.87
C GLU A 42 -6.85 -10.73 17.19
N GLN A 43 -6.28 -9.52 17.18
CA GLN A 43 -5.64 -8.94 18.34
C GLN A 43 -6.53 -7.95 19.12
N MET A 44 -7.58 -7.45 18.49
CA MET A 44 -8.48 -6.46 19.07
C MET A 44 -9.83 -7.08 19.42
N ASP A 45 -10.35 -6.73 20.60
CA ASP A 45 -11.76 -7.03 20.98
C ASP A 45 -12.68 -5.93 20.41
N ALA A 46 -12.63 -5.74 19.09
CA ALA A 46 -13.40 -4.71 18.38
C ALA A 46 -13.72 -5.17 16.96
N GLU A 47 -14.88 -4.79 16.48
CA GLU A 47 -15.24 -5.00 15.08
C GLU A 47 -14.56 -3.92 14.23
N LEU A 48 -13.74 -4.35 13.27
CA LEU A 48 -13.06 -3.45 12.33
C LEU A 48 -13.86 -3.35 11.03
N THR A 49 -13.90 -2.15 10.48
CA THR A 49 -14.46 -1.93 9.14
C THR A 49 -13.46 -1.16 8.28
N ARG A 50 -13.57 -1.36 6.99
CA ARG A 50 -12.75 -0.64 6.02
C ARG A 50 -13.47 0.62 5.56
N ILE A 51 -12.72 1.71 5.45
CA ILE A 51 -13.17 2.95 4.85
C ILE A 51 -12.28 3.21 3.63
N PRO A 52 -12.85 3.34 2.42
CA PRO A 52 -12.08 3.67 1.23
C PRO A 52 -11.52 5.10 1.33
N PHE A 53 -10.49 5.39 0.52
CA PHE A 53 -9.99 6.75 0.40
C PHE A 53 -11.03 7.65 -0.27
N PHE A 54 -11.34 8.77 0.38
CA PHE A 54 -12.19 9.80 -0.19
C PHE A 54 -11.36 10.87 -0.88
N SER A 55 -11.84 11.31 -2.03
CA SER A 55 -11.33 12.49 -2.70
C SER A 55 -12.22 13.70 -2.36
N GLN A 56 -11.62 14.84 -2.05
CA GLN A 56 -12.37 16.10 -1.95
C GLN A 56 -12.78 16.67 -3.31
N ILE A 57 -12.25 16.09 -4.39
CA ILE A 57 -12.45 16.55 -5.77
C ILE A 57 -13.54 15.74 -6.48
N SER A 58 -13.83 14.53 -5.99
CA SER A 58 -14.80 13.61 -6.56
C SER A 58 -15.56 12.92 -5.44
N ASP A 59 -16.86 12.68 -5.68
CA ASP A 59 -17.71 11.92 -4.76
C ASP A 59 -17.42 10.39 -4.84
N GLU A 60 -16.44 10.00 -5.64
CA GLU A 60 -16.03 8.61 -5.82
C GLU A 60 -14.94 8.22 -4.80
N ALA A 61 -15.10 7.04 -4.26
CA ALA A 61 -14.09 6.42 -3.42
C ALA A 61 -13.13 5.57 -4.28
N PHE A 62 -11.84 5.59 -3.93
CA PHE A 62 -10.81 4.88 -4.69
C PHE A 62 -10.00 3.96 -3.78
N ILE A 63 -9.60 2.81 -4.34
CA ILE A 63 -8.56 1.96 -3.76
C ILE A 63 -7.21 2.34 -4.37
N ASN A 64 -6.23 2.55 -3.50
CA ASN A 64 -4.84 2.64 -3.94
C ASN A 64 -4.25 1.23 -4.02
N MET A 65 -3.88 0.79 -5.21
CA MET A 65 -3.19 -0.48 -5.43
C MET A 65 -1.76 -0.23 -5.91
N THR A 66 -0.84 -1.02 -5.38
CA THR A 66 0.56 -1.04 -5.84
C THR A 66 0.98 -2.47 -6.13
N PRO A 67 1.80 -2.71 -7.17
CA PRO A 67 2.41 -4.02 -7.36
C PRO A 67 3.21 -4.41 -6.11
N SER A 68 2.87 -5.55 -5.49
CA SER A 68 3.54 -5.99 -4.26
C SER A 68 4.83 -6.77 -4.51
N LEU A 69 4.98 -7.34 -5.71
CA LEU A 69 6.15 -8.10 -6.12
C LEU A 69 6.66 -7.60 -7.46
N ASN A 70 7.96 -7.37 -7.52
CA ASN A 70 8.69 -7.12 -8.75
C ASN A 70 9.79 -8.18 -8.86
N ILE A 71 9.89 -8.83 -10.01
CA ILE A 71 10.91 -9.85 -10.27
C ILE A 71 11.90 -9.28 -11.27
N ALA A 72 13.16 -9.35 -10.93
CA ALA A 72 14.24 -8.97 -11.82
C ALA A 72 15.26 -10.11 -11.93
N PHE A 73 15.77 -10.34 -13.12
CA PHE A 73 16.84 -11.29 -13.37
C PHE A 73 18.20 -10.59 -13.30
N ASN A 74 19.18 -11.28 -12.74
CA ASN A 74 20.55 -10.81 -12.80
C ASN A 74 21.05 -10.89 -14.25
N LYS A 75 21.64 -9.79 -14.75
CA LYS A 75 22.18 -9.70 -16.10
C LYS A 75 23.24 -10.76 -16.39
N GLU A 76 23.97 -11.24 -15.40
CA GLU A 76 24.99 -12.29 -15.58
C GLU A 76 24.40 -13.63 -16.06
N LEU A 77 23.08 -13.85 -15.89
CA LEU A 77 22.40 -15.04 -16.42
C LEU A 77 22.44 -15.11 -17.95
N GLU A 78 22.60 -13.98 -18.65
CA GLU A 78 22.78 -13.98 -20.12
C GLU A 78 24.00 -14.79 -20.57
N LYS A 79 24.96 -15.04 -19.68
CA LYS A 79 26.19 -15.78 -19.96
C LYS A 79 26.09 -17.30 -19.73
N ASP A 80 24.99 -17.77 -19.19
CA ASP A 80 24.79 -19.16 -18.79
C ASP A 80 23.33 -19.54 -19.09
N GLN A 81 23.14 -20.13 -20.29
CA GLN A 81 21.83 -20.47 -20.81
C GLN A 81 21.07 -21.45 -19.90
N GLU A 82 21.78 -22.43 -19.33
CA GLU A 82 21.17 -23.44 -18.45
C GLU A 82 20.58 -22.77 -17.18
N LYS A 83 21.31 -21.84 -16.59
CA LYS A 83 20.79 -21.07 -15.44
C LYS A 83 19.69 -20.09 -15.80
N LEU A 84 19.76 -19.51 -16.99
CA LEU A 84 18.72 -18.63 -17.49
C LEU A 84 17.41 -19.39 -17.68
N ASP A 85 17.47 -20.57 -18.33
CA ASP A 85 16.31 -21.43 -18.53
C ASP A 85 15.70 -21.86 -17.19
N LEU A 86 16.51 -22.29 -16.23
CA LEU A 86 16.04 -22.60 -14.87
C LEU A 86 15.38 -21.40 -14.18
N ALA A 87 15.91 -20.19 -14.37
CA ALA A 87 15.32 -18.99 -13.79
C ALA A 87 13.94 -18.68 -14.41
N PHE A 88 13.75 -18.96 -15.70
CA PHE A 88 12.44 -18.86 -16.35
C PHE A 88 11.48 -19.95 -15.87
N ASP A 89 11.94 -21.19 -15.67
CA ASP A 89 11.10 -22.24 -15.09
C ASP A 89 10.56 -21.87 -13.71
N VAL A 90 11.41 -21.26 -12.87
CA VAL A 90 10.99 -20.72 -11.56
C VAL A 90 9.97 -19.60 -11.72
N LEU A 91 10.19 -18.67 -12.66
CA LEU A 91 9.23 -17.59 -12.93
C LEU A 91 7.89 -18.16 -13.40
N GLU A 92 7.90 -19.12 -14.32
CA GLU A 92 6.68 -19.78 -14.83
C GLU A 92 5.90 -20.46 -13.70
N CYS A 93 6.60 -21.13 -12.78
CA CYS A 93 5.99 -21.68 -11.58
C CYS A 93 5.35 -20.59 -10.70
N MET A 94 6.03 -19.46 -10.49
CA MET A 94 5.51 -18.36 -9.67
C MET A 94 4.29 -17.65 -10.29
N ILE A 95 4.22 -17.54 -11.62
CA ILE A 95 3.08 -16.91 -12.31
C ILE A 95 1.96 -17.89 -12.65
N SER A 96 2.17 -19.20 -12.46
CA SER A 96 1.13 -20.21 -12.62
C SER A 96 -0.04 -19.97 -11.68
N LYS A 97 -1.20 -20.59 -11.94
CA LYS A 97 -2.35 -20.51 -11.05
C LYS A 97 -1.99 -20.98 -9.64
N GLU A 98 -1.30 -22.11 -9.53
CA GLU A 98 -0.90 -22.69 -8.24
C GLU A 98 0.07 -21.77 -7.49
N GLY A 99 1.09 -21.26 -8.17
CA GLY A 99 2.06 -20.33 -7.59
C GLY A 99 1.41 -19.02 -7.13
N GLN A 100 0.53 -18.47 -7.96
CA GLN A 100 -0.20 -17.25 -7.61
C GLN A 100 -1.19 -17.46 -6.47
N THR A 101 -1.84 -18.64 -6.38
CA THR A 101 -2.69 -18.98 -5.24
C THR A 101 -1.87 -18.99 -3.95
N LEU A 102 -0.72 -19.67 -3.93
CA LEU A 102 0.15 -19.72 -2.75
C LEU A 102 0.67 -18.33 -2.33
N ILE A 103 0.97 -17.47 -3.30
CA ILE A 103 1.41 -16.09 -3.03
C ILE A 103 0.26 -15.26 -2.46
N ALA A 104 -0.94 -15.38 -3.04
CA ALA A 104 -2.12 -14.65 -2.58
C ALA A 104 -2.48 -15.04 -1.14
N ASP A 105 -2.54 -16.35 -0.86
CA ASP A 105 -2.84 -16.90 0.46
C ASP A 105 -1.79 -16.50 1.50
N GLY A 106 -0.51 -16.70 1.17
CA GLY A 106 0.58 -16.47 2.10
C GLY A 106 0.87 -15.00 2.41
N LYS A 107 0.45 -14.07 1.53
CA LYS A 107 0.68 -12.64 1.68
C LYS A 107 -0.59 -11.83 1.92
N GLY A 108 -1.78 -12.43 1.79
CA GLY A 108 -3.03 -11.69 1.86
C GLY A 108 -3.12 -10.60 0.78
N VAL A 109 -2.74 -10.92 -0.46
CA VAL A 109 -2.72 -9.98 -1.59
C VAL A 109 -3.64 -10.46 -2.71
N ILE A 110 -4.12 -9.52 -3.52
CA ILE A 110 -4.92 -9.83 -4.70
C ILE A 110 -3.99 -10.32 -5.79
N SER A 111 -4.29 -11.50 -6.36
CA SER A 111 -3.57 -12.01 -7.53
C SER A 111 -3.94 -11.22 -8.78
N LEU A 112 -2.97 -11.01 -9.67
CA LEU A 112 -3.21 -10.50 -11.03
C LEU A 112 -3.63 -11.61 -12.00
N ASN A 113 -3.58 -12.88 -11.59
CA ASN A 113 -4.07 -14.00 -12.39
C ASN A 113 -5.59 -14.13 -12.17
N VAL A 114 -6.37 -13.94 -13.22
CA VAL A 114 -7.84 -13.95 -13.19
C VAL A 114 -8.46 -15.31 -12.80
N ASP A 115 -7.68 -16.39 -12.92
CA ASP A 115 -8.12 -17.73 -12.54
C ASP A 115 -7.89 -18.05 -11.06
N VAL A 116 -7.26 -17.14 -10.31
CA VAL A 116 -7.04 -17.26 -8.87
C VAL A 116 -8.18 -16.55 -8.16
N PRO A 117 -8.93 -17.25 -7.28
CA PRO A 117 -9.99 -16.62 -6.50
C PRO A 117 -9.45 -15.42 -5.73
N ASN A 118 -10.25 -14.38 -5.66
CA ASN A 118 -9.90 -13.21 -4.86
C ASN A 118 -10.06 -13.57 -3.37
N MET A 119 -8.94 -13.70 -2.67
CA MET A 119 -8.91 -14.04 -1.24
C MET A 119 -9.42 -12.91 -0.34
N MET A 120 -9.80 -11.79 -0.94
CA MET A 120 -10.31 -10.60 -0.24
C MET A 120 -11.84 -10.49 -0.26
N GLU A 121 -12.55 -11.58 -0.54
CA GLU A 121 -14.03 -11.62 -0.51
C GLU A 121 -14.60 -11.17 0.84
N ASP A 122 -13.85 -11.40 1.92
CA ASP A 122 -14.26 -11.02 3.27
C ASP A 122 -13.95 -9.53 3.61
N VAL A 123 -13.33 -8.76 2.70
CA VAL A 123 -13.06 -7.34 2.94
C VAL A 123 -14.23 -6.49 2.44
N PRO A 124 -15.02 -5.87 3.33
CA PRO A 124 -16.23 -5.15 2.95
C PRO A 124 -15.99 -4.08 1.88
N GLY A 125 -16.77 -4.12 0.79
CA GLY A 125 -16.77 -3.13 -0.29
C GLY A 125 -15.58 -3.22 -1.25
N LEU A 126 -14.59 -4.07 -1.01
CA LEU A 126 -13.39 -4.16 -1.86
C LEU A 126 -13.72 -4.73 -3.25
N GLU A 127 -14.56 -5.76 -3.30
CA GLU A 127 -14.98 -6.38 -4.55
C GLU A 127 -15.76 -5.41 -5.44
N ASP A 128 -16.69 -4.65 -4.87
CA ASP A 128 -17.47 -3.64 -5.59
C ASP A 128 -16.56 -2.56 -6.20
N GLU A 129 -15.57 -2.09 -5.45
CA GLU A 129 -14.62 -1.08 -5.91
C GLU A 129 -13.74 -1.60 -7.06
N ILE A 130 -13.28 -2.85 -6.99
CA ILE A 130 -12.50 -3.50 -8.06
C ILE A 130 -13.37 -3.67 -9.30
N ASN A 131 -14.59 -4.17 -9.16
CA ASN A 131 -15.52 -4.41 -10.26
C ASN A 131 -15.98 -3.11 -10.92
N ASN A 132 -16.10 -2.02 -10.16
CA ASN A 132 -16.43 -0.69 -10.68
C ASN A 132 -15.21 0.06 -11.24
N ASN A 133 -14.04 -0.58 -11.30
CA ASN A 133 -12.78 0.02 -11.75
C ASN A 133 -12.37 1.27 -10.94
N SER A 134 -12.79 1.34 -9.69
CA SER A 134 -12.42 2.41 -8.74
C SER A 134 -11.03 2.16 -8.14
N VAL A 135 -10.10 1.74 -8.99
CA VAL A 135 -8.73 1.38 -8.60
C VAL A 135 -7.75 2.41 -9.13
N TYR A 136 -6.96 2.97 -8.24
CA TYR A 136 -5.85 3.84 -8.60
C TYR A 136 -4.52 3.07 -8.43
N ILE A 137 -3.80 2.88 -9.53
CA ILE A 137 -2.47 2.26 -9.48
C ILE A 137 -1.43 3.37 -9.26
N ARG A 138 -0.83 3.37 -8.09
CA ARG A 138 0.22 4.32 -7.74
C ARG A 138 1.56 3.88 -8.35
N TYR A 139 2.00 4.63 -9.35
CA TYR A 139 3.39 4.61 -9.80
C TYR A 139 4.08 5.84 -9.24
N SER A 140 4.84 5.70 -8.16
CA SER A 140 5.67 6.81 -7.66
C SER A 140 7.13 6.52 -7.95
N ALA A 141 7.78 7.45 -8.67
CA ALA A 141 9.23 7.48 -8.68
C ALA A 141 9.72 7.84 -7.27
N GLN A 142 10.85 7.28 -6.84
CA GLN A 142 11.44 7.57 -5.52
C GLN A 142 11.58 9.08 -5.29
N LYS A 143 12.00 9.82 -6.32
CA LYS A 143 12.13 11.28 -6.27
C LYS A 143 10.81 11.98 -5.87
N SER A 144 9.68 11.56 -6.44
CA SER A 144 8.37 12.15 -6.11
C SER A 144 7.92 11.81 -4.68
N PHE A 145 8.27 10.64 -4.21
CA PHE A 145 8.00 10.25 -2.83
C PHE A 145 8.84 11.08 -1.84
N ASP A 146 10.13 11.22 -2.10
CA ASP A 146 11.04 12.01 -1.26
C ASP A 146 10.62 13.49 -1.21
N ALA A 147 10.26 14.08 -2.36
CA ALA A 147 9.73 15.44 -2.43
C ALA A 147 8.41 15.61 -1.64
N SER A 148 7.55 14.60 -1.66
CA SER A 148 6.31 14.61 -0.86
C SER A 148 6.61 14.61 0.64
N LEU A 149 7.55 13.78 1.08
CA LEU A 149 7.97 13.71 2.49
C LEU A 149 8.60 15.04 2.94
N GLU A 150 9.49 15.62 2.14
CA GLU A 150 10.13 16.90 2.42
C GLU A 150 9.08 18.02 2.58
N ALA A 151 8.14 18.12 1.63
CA ALA A 151 7.07 19.09 1.70
C ALA A 151 6.19 18.95 2.94
N VAL A 152 5.77 17.72 3.27
CA VAL A 152 4.94 17.45 4.46
C VAL A 152 5.69 17.74 5.74
N HIS A 153 6.95 17.27 5.86
CA HIS A 153 7.77 17.53 7.05
C HIS A 153 8.03 19.01 7.25
N GLY A 154 8.37 19.74 6.17
CA GLY A 154 8.59 21.18 6.24
C GLY A 154 7.35 21.97 6.68
N LEU A 155 6.16 21.57 6.21
CA LEU A 155 4.90 22.16 6.66
C LEU A 155 4.60 21.87 8.13
N LEU A 156 4.76 20.62 8.57
CA LEU A 156 4.43 20.20 9.93
C LEU A 156 5.42 20.77 10.96
N SER A 157 6.71 20.86 10.61
CA SER A 157 7.73 21.49 11.46
C SER A 157 7.64 23.01 11.50
N GLY A 158 6.94 23.62 10.54
CA GLY A 158 6.88 25.07 10.38
C GLY A 158 8.13 25.67 9.68
N GLU A 159 9.00 24.83 9.11
CA GLU A 159 10.16 25.25 8.33
C GLU A 159 9.79 25.74 6.93
N MET A 160 8.64 25.28 6.41
CA MET A 160 8.10 25.70 5.12
C MET A 160 6.69 26.29 5.29
N ASP A 161 6.39 27.30 4.50
CA ASP A 161 5.02 27.73 4.26
C ASP A 161 4.36 26.90 3.14
N GLU A 162 3.06 27.10 2.91
CA GLU A 162 2.31 26.33 1.90
C GLU A 162 2.87 26.52 0.48
N THR A 163 3.40 27.69 0.14
CA THR A 163 3.98 27.96 -1.17
C THR A 163 5.30 27.23 -1.35
N GLN A 164 6.16 27.29 -0.33
CA GLN A 164 7.45 26.60 -0.32
C GLN A 164 7.29 25.07 -0.40
N ALA A 165 6.34 24.52 0.36
CA ALA A 165 6.04 23.09 0.31
C ALA A 165 5.48 22.65 -1.04
N TYR A 166 4.62 23.47 -1.65
CA TYR A 166 4.10 23.21 -3.00
C TYR A 166 5.21 23.22 -4.07
N ASP A 167 6.13 24.17 -3.99
CA ASP A 167 7.27 24.25 -4.90
C ASP A 167 8.25 23.09 -4.72
N ALA A 168 8.52 22.68 -3.48
CA ALA A 168 9.32 21.49 -3.16
C ALA A 168 8.70 20.20 -3.75
N PHE A 169 7.38 20.05 -3.65
CA PHE A 169 6.67 18.91 -4.22
C PHE A 169 6.75 18.84 -5.75
N ARG A 170 6.84 19.98 -6.43
CA ARG A 170 6.88 20.06 -7.90
C ARG A 170 8.30 19.94 -8.50
N SER A 171 9.34 20.06 -7.71
CA SER A 171 10.75 20.05 -8.18
C SER A 171 11.22 18.62 -8.49
#